data_ad38245b03180d631bdfae0e845dbb19
#
_entry.id   ad38245b03180d631bdfae0e845dbb19
#
_cell.length_a   1.000
_cell.length_b   1.000
_cell.length_c   1.000
_cell.angle_alpha   90.00
_cell.angle_beta   90.00
_cell.angle_gamma   90.00
#
_symmetry.space_group_name_H-M   'P 1'
#
loop_
_entity.id
_entity.type
_entity.pdbx_description
1 polymer ?
#
loop_
_entity_poly.entity_id
_entity_poly.type
_entity_poly.pdbx_seq_one_letter_code
_entity_poly.pdbx_strand_id
1 'polypeptide(L)'
;MISNHYDWEPGRRPPTIRRHSEVKHAILRSYLVDYFLTLVSSPAQDRIRLTIVDGFCGGGCYLNGFGNMVPGSPIVILEAMREAQAKLMDVQQRRKSIDFDVELICIDESAAAIAFLRGELEAKGYGCELENGKVKTLIGTFKDLAPQVIQRARDRSPKSGRAIFVLDQYGYKAVPRSALASIFNTLEGAEVILTFNVDSLINYLSPGTLAAFEQSTGFTGAVTAADLDRTIRSPGWRVHIQSSLYSNITGGSGANFFTPFFIRPERGHGDFWLLHLSRHWKARDVMATAHWRYHNHFGHYGLPGFDMLHTGYAAKLNPENCVQAAFEFDDLAKSASNEAMLSQIPPMLAKYPDGIPFGAFFLQNINTTPATRKMIQESVLELVRGKEIHVVDEIGHKRNVRTDLRDEHILRLPAQKSFLFN
;
A
#
# COMPACT_ATOMS: atom_id res chain seq x y z
N MET A 1 -3.15 -9.51 32.51
CA MET A 1 -3.00 -9.37 31.03
C MET A 1 -3.96 -8.27 30.63
N ILE A 2 -3.46 -7.10 30.24
CA ILE A 2 -4.28 -6.01 29.74
C ILE A 2 -4.76 -6.47 28.37
N SER A 3 -6.09 -6.65 28.21
CA SER A 3 -6.72 -6.92 26.91
C SER A 3 -6.24 -5.85 25.92
N ASN A 4 -5.55 -6.26 24.84
CA ASN A 4 -5.04 -5.35 23.82
C ASN A 4 -6.12 -5.02 22.77
N HIS A 5 -7.36 -5.44 22.97
CA HIS A 5 -8.51 -5.14 22.11
C HIS A 5 -9.14 -3.79 22.47
N TYR A 6 -9.55 -3.07 21.46
CA TYR A 6 -10.40 -1.91 21.61
C TYR A 6 -11.83 -2.40 21.91
N ASP A 7 -12.46 -1.88 22.95
CA ASP A 7 -13.82 -2.22 23.33
C ASP A 7 -14.74 -1.01 23.14
N TRP A 8 -15.79 -1.17 22.35
CA TRP A 8 -16.84 -0.19 22.18
C TRP A 8 -18.13 -0.73 22.80
N GLU A 9 -18.75 0.10 23.64
CA GLU A 9 -20.07 -0.19 24.21
C GLU A 9 -20.98 1.02 23.98
N PRO A 10 -22.21 0.83 23.43
CA PRO A 10 -23.16 1.92 23.26
C PRO A 10 -23.38 2.69 24.56
N GLY A 11 -23.33 4.01 24.49
CA GLY A 11 -23.48 4.90 25.66
C GLY A 11 -22.22 5.08 26.51
N ARG A 12 -21.10 4.41 26.20
CA ARG A 12 -19.82 4.64 26.86
C ARG A 12 -18.86 5.46 26.00
N ARG A 13 -17.81 5.99 26.64
CA ARG A 13 -16.72 6.66 25.91
C ARG A 13 -15.97 5.66 25.04
N PRO A 14 -15.61 6.04 23.80
CA PRO A 14 -14.82 5.16 22.93
C PRO A 14 -13.41 4.95 23.49
N PRO A 15 -12.74 3.88 23.07
CA PRO A 15 -11.37 3.58 23.46
C PRO A 15 -10.38 4.63 22.93
N THR A 16 -9.21 4.70 23.58
CA THR A 16 -8.14 5.62 23.14
C THR A 16 -7.36 5.00 21.98
N ILE A 17 -7.28 5.72 20.87
CA ILE A 17 -6.52 5.33 19.68
C ILE A 17 -5.01 5.40 19.96
N ARG A 18 -4.26 4.49 19.36
CA ARG A 18 -2.79 4.56 19.35
C ARG A 18 -2.33 5.44 18.19
N ARG A 19 -1.24 6.17 18.39
CA ARG A 19 -0.72 7.10 17.38
C ARG A 19 -0.45 6.46 16.01
N HIS A 20 0.08 5.24 15.96
CA HIS A 20 0.26 4.54 14.70
C HIS A 20 -1.05 4.26 13.95
N SER A 21 -2.17 4.11 14.66
CA SER A 21 -3.49 3.96 14.04
C SER A 21 -4.02 5.30 13.50
N GLU A 22 -3.76 6.42 14.19
CA GLU A 22 -4.06 7.76 13.66
C GLU A 22 -3.34 8.01 12.33
N VAL A 23 -2.07 7.62 12.25
CA VAL A 23 -1.26 7.74 11.02
C VAL A 23 -1.84 6.88 9.90
N LYS A 24 -2.24 5.63 10.18
CA LYS A 24 -2.92 4.77 9.19
C LYS A 24 -4.18 5.43 8.64
N HIS A 25 -5.00 6.03 9.51
CA HIS A 25 -6.21 6.75 9.10
C HIS A 25 -5.89 7.97 8.22
N ALA A 26 -4.84 8.73 8.56
CA ALA A 26 -4.42 9.87 7.75
C ALA A 26 -3.98 9.46 6.34
N ILE A 27 -3.23 8.34 6.23
CA ILE A 27 -2.82 7.79 4.93
C ILE A 27 -4.01 7.27 4.16
N LEU A 28 -4.89 6.50 4.81
CA LEU A 28 -6.12 6.00 4.19
C LEU A 28 -6.95 7.15 3.60
N ARG A 29 -7.13 8.23 4.36
CA ARG A 29 -7.83 9.44 3.88
C ARG A 29 -7.15 10.04 2.65
N SER A 30 -5.84 10.30 2.74
CA SER A 30 -5.08 10.89 1.63
C SER A 30 -5.12 10.00 0.40
N TYR A 31 -4.91 8.69 0.58
CA TYR A 31 -4.98 7.73 -0.51
C TYR A 31 -6.33 7.73 -1.20
N LEU A 32 -7.44 7.65 -0.44
CA LEU A 32 -8.78 7.63 -1.00
C LEU A 32 -9.12 8.91 -1.76
N VAL A 33 -8.75 10.08 -1.22
CA VAL A 33 -8.95 11.35 -1.93
C VAL A 33 -8.22 11.33 -3.27
N ASP A 34 -6.93 11.02 -3.28
CA ASP A 34 -6.12 10.98 -4.50
C ASP A 34 -6.59 9.86 -5.47
N TYR A 35 -7.08 8.73 -4.94
CA TYR A 35 -7.68 7.65 -5.72
C TYR A 35 -8.91 8.15 -6.50
N PHE A 36 -9.85 8.81 -5.84
CA PHE A 36 -11.04 9.35 -6.50
C PHE A 36 -10.68 10.41 -7.54
N LEU A 37 -9.75 11.31 -7.23
CA LEU A 37 -9.27 12.31 -8.19
C LEU A 37 -8.62 11.67 -9.42
N THR A 38 -7.88 10.57 -9.21
CA THR A 38 -7.23 9.83 -10.28
C THR A 38 -8.23 9.09 -11.17
N LEU A 39 -9.27 8.49 -10.57
CA LEU A 39 -10.30 7.78 -11.32
C LEU A 39 -11.09 8.70 -12.25
N VAL A 40 -11.27 9.96 -11.88
CA VAL A 40 -12.07 10.94 -12.63
C VAL A 40 -11.19 11.92 -13.38
N SER A 41 -10.05 11.45 -13.87
CA SER A 41 -9.13 12.28 -14.65
C SER A 41 -9.72 12.75 -16.00
N SER A 42 -10.67 11.99 -16.57
CA SER A 42 -11.38 12.39 -17.80
C SER A 42 -12.60 13.25 -17.49
N PRO A 43 -12.75 14.44 -18.14
CA PRO A 43 -13.97 15.26 -18.02
C PRO A 43 -15.26 14.55 -18.47
N ALA A 44 -15.16 13.53 -19.32
CA ALA A 44 -16.29 12.77 -19.82
C ALA A 44 -16.82 11.74 -18.79
N GLN A 45 -16.06 11.45 -17.74
CA GLN A 45 -16.48 10.51 -16.70
C GLN A 45 -17.38 11.22 -15.70
N ASP A 46 -18.63 10.82 -15.63
CA ASP A 46 -19.67 11.41 -14.80
C ASP A 46 -20.11 10.50 -13.64
N ARG A 47 -19.59 9.27 -13.58
CA ARG A 47 -19.95 8.29 -12.54
C ARG A 47 -18.76 7.48 -12.08
N ILE A 48 -18.65 7.28 -10.76
CA ILE A 48 -17.75 6.32 -10.11
C ILE A 48 -18.60 5.21 -9.50
N ARG A 49 -18.33 3.95 -9.87
CA ARG A 49 -18.91 2.80 -9.17
C ARG A 49 -17.80 2.03 -8.46
N LEU A 50 -17.95 1.89 -7.13
CA LEU A 50 -16.95 1.31 -6.25
C LEU A 50 -17.61 0.63 -5.06
N THR A 51 -17.04 -0.48 -4.61
CA THR A 51 -17.34 -1.05 -3.30
C THR A 51 -16.11 -0.89 -2.39
N ILE A 52 -16.28 -0.33 -1.20
CA ILE A 52 -15.23 -0.28 -0.18
C ILE A 52 -15.65 -1.22 0.94
N VAL A 53 -14.76 -2.12 1.33
CA VAL A 53 -14.98 -3.08 2.42
C VAL A 53 -14.00 -2.75 3.54
N ASP A 54 -14.50 -2.32 4.68
CA ASP A 54 -13.73 -2.21 5.91
C ASP A 54 -13.93 -3.49 6.72
N GLY A 55 -12.93 -4.37 6.67
CA GLY A 55 -13.03 -5.72 7.22
C GLY A 55 -12.85 -5.81 8.73
N PHE A 56 -12.49 -4.70 9.40
CA PHE A 56 -12.23 -4.61 10.85
C PHE A 56 -12.60 -3.21 11.36
N CYS A 57 -13.85 -2.82 11.13
CA CYS A 57 -14.29 -1.43 11.20
C CYS A 57 -14.37 -0.86 12.63
N GLY A 58 -14.45 -1.71 13.67
CA GLY A 58 -14.64 -1.28 15.05
C GLY A 58 -15.88 -0.41 15.24
N GLY A 59 -15.86 0.45 16.25
CA GLY A 59 -16.97 1.36 16.58
C GLY A 59 -16.95 2.71 15.84
N GLY A 60 -16.03 2.92 14.89
CA GLY A 60 -16.02 4.10 14.02
C GLY A 60 -15.47 5.39 14.64
N CYS A 61 -15.19 5.43 15.93
CA CYS A 61 -14.50 6.56 16.55
C CYS A 61 -13.67 6.15 17.77
N TYR A 62 -12.78 7.06 18.16
CA TYR A 62 -11.82 6.89 19.25
C TYR A 62 -11.62 8.19 20.02
N LEU A 63 -10.92 8.12 21.16
CA LEU A 63 -10.31 9.27 21.80
C LEU A 63 -8.81 9.31 21.43
N ASN A 64 -8.28 10.49 21.12
CA ASN A 64 -6.82 10.66 21.00
C ASN A 64 -6.16 10.81 22.38
N GLY A 65 -4.84 10.93 22.40
CA GLY A 65 -4.06 11.11 23.64
C GLY A 65 -4.41 12.38 24.45
N PHE A 66 -5.15 13.31 23.85
CA PHE A 66 -5.64 14.54 24.51
C PHE A 66 -7.11 14.44 24.94
N GLY A 67 -7.76 13.29 24.74
CA GLY A 67 -9.16 13.07 25.08
C GLY A 67 -10.16 13.62 24.05
N ASN A 68 -9.70 14.06 22.88
CA ASN A 68 -10.57 14.51 21.80
C ASN A 68 -11.07 13.34 20.97
N MET A 69 -12.33 13.43 20.51
CA MET A 69 -12.90 12.47 19.58
C MET A 69 -12.22 12.53 18.21
N VAL A 70 -11.78 11.38 17.70
CA VAL A 70 -11.19 11.23 16.38
C VAL A 70 -11.89 10.13 15.59
N PRO A 71 -12.03 10.29 14.26
CA PRO A 71 -12.75 9.32 13.43
C PRO A 71 -11.95 8.01 13.29
N GLY A 72 -12.68 6.90 13.27
CA GLY A 72 -12.19 5.59 12.84
C GLY A 72 -12.31 5.41 11.33
N SER A 73 -11.82 4.28 10.82
CA SER A 73 -11.75 4.02 9.38
C SER A 73 -13.06 4.20 8.61
N PRO A 74 -14.26 3.76 9.09
CA PRO A 74 -15.50 3.97 8.35
C PRO A 74 -15.82 5.46 8.12
N ILE A 75 -15.64 6.28 9.16
CA ILE A 75 -15.91 7.71 9.07
C ILE A 75 -14.84 8.40 8.23
N VAL A 76 -13.57 8.03 8.38
CA VAL A 76 -12.47 8.51 7.53
C VAL A 76 -12.75 8.25 6.05
N ILE A 77 -13.25 7.06 5.69
CA ILE A 77 -13.63 6.71 4.32
C ILE A 77 -14.73 7.65 3.80
N LEU A 78 -15.80 7.84 4.58
CA LEU A 78 -16.91 8.72 4.19
C LEU A 78 -16.49 10.19 4.07
N GLU A 79 -15.66 10.67 4.99
CA GLU A 79 -15.08 12.03 4.93
C GLU A 79 -14.17 12.20 3.71
N ALA A 80 -13.33 11.21 3.38
CA ALA A 80 -12.49 11.24 2.19
C ALA A 80 -13.32 11.29 0.90
N MET A 81 -14.44 10.59 0.85
CA MET A 81 -15.36 10.66 -0.28
C MET A 81 -15.95 12.07 -0.43
N ARG A 82 -16.43 12.69 0.64
CA ARG A 82 -16.96 14.06 0.62
C ARG A 82 -15.87 15.08 0.21
N GLU A 83 -14.66 14.93 0.74
CA GLU A 83 -13.52 15.77 0.37
C GLU A 83 -13.18 15.65 -1.12
N ALA A 84 -13.13 14.42 -1.65
CA ALA A 84 -12.88 14.18 -3.06
C ALA A 84 -13.98 14.79 -3.95
N GLN A 85 -15.25 14.66 -3.57
CA GLN A 85 -16.36 15.28 -4.29
C GLN A 85 -16.20 16.81 -4.34
N ALA A 86 -15.88 17.45 -3.22
CA ALA A 86 -15.67 18.89 -3.15
C ALA A 86 -14.51 19.32 -4.05
N LYS A 87 -13.38 18.63 -3.98
CA LYS A 87 -12.19 18.92 -4.82
C LYS A 87 -12.46 18.73 -6.32
N LEU A 88 -13.23 17.72 -6.70
CA LEU A 88 -13.58 17.47 -8.11
C LEU A 88 -14.50 18.57 -8.68
N MET A 89 -15.37 19.13 -7.87
CA MET A 89 -16.22 20.24 -8.29
C MET A 89 -15.43 21.54 -8.44
N ASP A 90 -14.51 21.81 -7.51
CA ASP A 90 -13.73 23.04 -7.47
C ASP A 90 -12.59 23.05 -8.52
N VAL A 91 -11.70 22.05 -8.47
CA VAL A 91 -10.48 22.01 -9.30
C VAL A 91 -10.77 21.80 -10.78
N GLN A 92 -11.78 21.00 -11.13
CA GLN A 92 -12.09 20.67 -12.52
C GLN A 92 -13.13 21.61 -13.16
N GLN A 93 -13.63 22.61 -12.41
CA GLN A 93 -14.67 23.54 -12.87
C GLN A 93 -15.82 22.82 -13.61
N ARG A 94 -16.18 21.64 -13.13
CA ARG A 94 -17.16 20.77 -13.80
C ARG A 94 -18.55 21.40 -13.74
N ARG A 95 -19.20 21.46 -14.88
CA ARG A 95 -20.60 21.91 -14.98
C ARG A 95 -21.62 20.90 -14.44
N LYS A 96 -21.22 19.61 -14.36
CA LYS A 96 -22.06 18.52 -13.85
C LYS A 96 -21.42 17.87 -12.64
N SER A 97 -22.22 17.56 -11.64
CA SER A 97 -21.80 16.75 -10.50
C SER A 97 -21.47 15.32 -10.94
N ILE A 98 -20.50 14.71 -10.27
CA ILE A 98 -20.15 13.31 -10.47
C ILE A 98 -21.03 12.45 -9.57
N ASP A 99 -21.62 11.41 -10.15
CA ASP A 99 -22.37 10.40 -9.38
C ASP A 99 -21.39 9.46 -8.68
N PHE A 100 -21.31 9.56 -7.35
CA PHE A 100 -20.58 8.65 -6.49
C PHE A 100 -21.47 7.47 -6.10
N ASP A 101 -21.53 6.45 -6.98
CA ASP A 101 -22.18 5.16 -6.71
C ASP A 101 -21.21 4.27 -5.89
N VAL A 102 -20.92 4.72 -4.66
CA VAL A 102 -20.01 4.03 -3.75
C VAL A 102 -20.82 3.37 -2.64
N GLU A 103 -20.54 2.08 -2.41
CA GLU A 103 -21.07 1.30 -1.28
C GLU A 103 -19.94 1.05 -0.28
N LEU A 104 -20.16 1.37 0.98
CA LEU A 104 -19.25 1.03 2.09
C LEU A 104 -19.85 -0.13 2.89
N ILE A 105 -19.08 -1.21 3.03
CA ILE A 105 -19.44 -2.37 3.84
C ILE A 105 -18.48 -2.44 5.04
N CYS A 106 -19.02 -2.30 6.24
CA CYS A 106 -18.30 -2.31 7.51
C CYS A 106 -18.52 -3.66 8.19
N ILE A 107 -17.44 -4.37 8.51
CA ILE A 107 -17.47 -5.69 9.15
C ILE A 107 -16.74 -5.61 10.49
N ASP A 108 -17.35 -6.14 11.54
CA ASP A 108 -16.72 -6.39 12.82
C ASP A 108 -17.37 -7.60 13.50
N GLU A 109 -16.60 -8.38 14.25
CA GLU A 109 -17.13 -9.52 14.99
C GLU A 109 -17.92 -9.11 16.24
N SER A 110 -17.67 -7.90 16.75
CA SER A 110 -18.34 -7.34 17.92
C SER A 110 -19.67 -6.68 17.55
N ALA A 111 -20.79 -7.28 17.99
CA ALA A 111 -22.10 -6.67 17.85
C ALA A 111 -22.20 -5.32 18.57
N ALA A 112 -21.48 -5.14 19.69
CA ALA A 112 -21.43 -3.88 20.44
C ALA A 112 -20.69 -2.80 19.64
N ALA A 113 -19.58 -3.13 19.00
CA ALA A 113 -18.84 -2.21 18.12
C ALA A 113 -19.71 -1.78 16.92
N ILE A 114 -20.41 -2.71 16.29
CA ILE A 114 -21.34 -2.40 15.20
C ILE A 114 -22.49 -1.51 15.65
N ALA A 115 -23.07 -1.78 16.83
CA ALA A 115 -24.13 -0.92 17.38
C ALA A 115 -23.61 0.50 17.69
N PHE A 116 -22.40 0.59 18.24
CA PHE A 116 -21.73 1.87 18.49
C PHE A 116 -21.48 2.64 17.17
N LEU A 117 -20.91 1.95 16.14
CA LEU A 117 -20.67 2.53 14.81
C LEU A 117 -21.95 3.10 14.20
N ARG A 118 -23.08 2.39 14.28
CA ARG A 118 -24.36 2.88 13.73
C ARG A 118 -24.79 4.18 14.41
N GLY A 119 -24.70 4.26 15.74
CA GLY A 119 -24.98 5.49 16.49
C GLY A 119 -24.07 6.66 16.10
N GLU A 120 -22.77 6.40 15.91
CA GLU A 120 -21.82 7.42 15.47
C GLU A 120 -22.09 7.90 14.03
N LEU A 121 -22.46 6.99 13.12
CA LEU A 121 -22.83 7.33 11.75
C LEU A 121 -24.09 8.21 11.71
N GLU A 122 -25.09 7.89 12.50
CA GLU A 122 -26.31 8.70 12.64
C GLU A 122 -25.99 10.10 13.22
N ALA A 123 -25.23 10.16 14.32
CA ALA A 123 -24.82 11.40 14.96
C ALA A 123 -24.00 12.33 14.03
N LYS A 124 -23.23 11.76 13.09
CA LYS A 124 -22.44 12.50 12.10
C LYS A 124 -23.18 12.79 10.79
N GLY A 125 -24.49 12.51 10.73
CA GLY A 125 -25.34 12.81 9.59
C GLY A 125 -25.21 11.84 8.42
N TYR A 126 -24.84 10.58 8.67
CA TYR A 126 -24.81 9.49 7.68
C TYR A 126 -26.00 8.52 7.82
N GLY A 127 -27.07 8.92 8.53
CA GLY A 127 -28.27 8.09 8.70
C GLY A 127 -28.92 7.71 7.38
N CYS A 128 -29.02 8.65 6.44
CA CYS A 128 -29.57 8.38 5.11
C CYS A 128 -28.75 7.34 4.34
N GLU A 129 -27.42 7.34 4.47
CA GLU A 129 -26.54 6.35 3.82
C GLU A 129 -26.72 4.95 4.40
N LEU A 130 -27.06 4.85 5.70
CA LEU A 130 -27.45 3.59 6.33
C LEU A 130 -28.82 3.10 5.82
N GLU A 131 -29.82 3.98 5.80
CA GLU A 131 -31.19 3.65 5.38
C GLU A 131 -31.28 3.22 3.92
N ASN A 132 -30.59 3.93 3.02
CA ASN A 132 -30.60 3.63 1.59
C ASN A 132 -29.60 2.52 1.19
N GLY A 133 -28.87 1.94 2.15
CA GLY A 133 -27.95 0.84 1.97
C GLY A 133 -26.65 1.19 1.27
N LYS A 134 -26.28 2.48 1.18
CA LYS A 134 -24.94 2.90 0.74
C LYS A 134 -23.87 2.58 1.78
N VAL A 135 -24.25 2.57 3.05
CA VAL A 135 -23.43 2.05 4.16
C VAL A 135 -24.11 0.82 4.71
N LYS A 136 -23.39 -0.28 4.79
CA LYS A 136 -23.84 -1.55 5.34
C LYS A 136 -22.95 -1.96 6.50
N THR A 137 -23.55 -2.46 7.55
CA THR A 137 -22.85 -3.00 8.71
C THR A 137 -23.16 -4.48 8.83
N LEU A 138 -22.12 -5.32 8.97
CA LEU A 138 -22.24 -6.76 9.09
C LEU A 138 -21.53 -7.21 10.37
N ILE A 139 -22.15 -8.15 11.12
CA ILE A 139 -21.56 -8.75 12.31
C ILE A 139 -20.98 -10.10 11.93
N GLY A 140 -19.68 -10.28 12.15
CA GLY A 140 -18.98 -11.53 11.88
C GLY A 140 -17.52 -11.30 11.57
N THR A 141 -16.75 -12.36 11.37
CA THR A 141 -15.34 -12.26 10.99
C THR A 141 -15.21 -11.94 9.50
N PHE A 142 -14.18 -11.18 9.14
CA PHE A 142 -13.88 -10.94 7.72
C PHE A 142 -13.71 -12.23 6.94
N LYS A 143 -13.02 -13.22 7.53
CA LYS A 143 -12.78 -14.53 6.91
C LYS A 143 -14.09 -15.23 6.48
N ASP A 144 -15.09 -15.22 7.32
CA ASP A 144 -16.36 -15.90 7.05
C ASP A 144 -17.23 -15.13 6.07
N LEU A 145 -17.17 -13.78 6.12
CA LEU A 145 -17.96 -12.90 5.27
C LEU A 145 -17.29 -12.55 3.94
N ALA A 146 -15.98 -12.83 3.78
CA ALA A 146 -15.23 -12.51 2.56
C ALA A 146 -15.89 -13.03 1.27
N PRO A 147 -16.36 -14.28 1.16
CA PRO A 147 -17.02 -14.76 -0.06
C PRO A 147 -18.24 -13.91 -0.42
N GLN A 148 -19.07 -13.55 0.56
CA GLN A 148 -20.29 -12.77 0.35
C GLN A 148 -19.96 -11.33 -0.14
N VAL A 149 -19.00 -10.65 0.51
CA VAL A 149 -18.68 -9.26 0.15
C VAL A 149 -17.90 -9.17 -1.15
N ILE A 150 -17.08 -10.17 -1.48
CA ILE A 150 -16.40 -10.28 -2.79
C ILE A 150 -17.43 -10.47 -3.90
N GLN A 151 -18.39 -11.38 -3.73
CA GLN A 151 -19.46 -11.59 -4.70
C GLN A 151 -20.31 -10.32 -4.85
N ARG A 152 -20.65 -9.66 -3.75
CA ARG A 152 -21.37 -8.37 -3.77
C ARG A 152 -20.63 -7.31 -4.58
N ALA A 153 -19.31 -7.16 -4.38
CA ALA A 153 -18.49 -6.22 -5.14
C ALA A 153 -18.49 -6.57 -6.64
N ARG A 154 -18.43 -7.86 -6.98
CA ARG A 154 -18.51 -8.37 -8.36
C ARG A 154 -19.85 -8.00 -9.01
N ASP A 155 -20.96 -8.26 -8.32
CA ASP A 155 -22.30 -7.99 -8.83
C ASP A 155 -22.54 -6.51 -9.07
N ARG A 156 -22.02 -5.64 -8.20
CA ARG A 156 -22.09 -4.19 -8.38
C ARG A 156 -21.23 -3.68 -9.53
N SER A 157 -20.08 -4.29 -9.78
CA SER A 157 -19.13 -3.86 -10.81
C SER A 157 -18.69 -5.02 -11.70
N PRO A 158 -19.60 -5.63 -12.49
CA PRO A 158 -19.34 -6.88 -13.19
C PRO A 158 -18.27 -6.77 -14.28
N LYS A 159 -18.06 -5.57 -14.85
CA LYS A 159 -17.04 -5.36 -15.89
C LYS A 159 -15.66 -5.10 -15.34
N SER A 160 -15.52 -4.28 -14.28
CA SER A 160 -14.23 -3.87 -13.75
C SER A 160 -13.88 -4.50 -12.40
N GLY A 161 -14.88 -5.07 -11.69
CA GLY A 161 -14.65 -5.67 -10.36
C GLY A 161 -14.00 -4.67 -9.39
N ARG A 162 -14.37 -3.37 -9.46
CA ARG A 162 -13.67 -2.33 -8.73
C ARG A 162 -14.07 -2.34 -7.25
N ALA A 163 -13.10 -2.65 -6.39
CA ALA A 163 -13.30 -2.67 -4.95
C ALA A 163 -12.01 -2.32 -4.20
N ILE A 164 -12.13 -1.71 -3.02
CA ILE A 164 -11.02 -1.49 -2.09
C ILE A 164 -11.35 -2.21 -0.79
N PHE A 165 -10.44 -3.08 -0.35
CA PHE A 165 -10.52 -3.78 0.92
C PHE A 165 -9.54 -3.16 1.90
N VAL A 166 -10.06 -2.58 2.98
CA VAL A 166 -9.28 -2.06 4.12
C VAL A 166 -9.29 -3.13 5.19
N LEU A 167 -8.16 -3.80 5.39
CA LEU A 167 -8.03 -4.97 6.25
C LEU A 167 -7.03 -4.70 7.37
N ASP A 168 -7.44 -3.87 8.33
CA ASP A 168 -6.62 -3.49 9.50
C ASP A 168 -6.74 -4.53 10.61
N GLN A 169 -6.25 -5.75 10.34
CA GLN A 169 -6.30 -6.85 11.30
C GLN A 169 -5.39 -6.63 12.50
N TYR A 170 -5.86 -7.07 13.66
CA TYR A 170 -5.03 -7.13 14.86
C TYR A 170 -4.19 -8.42 14.85
N GLY A 171 -2.97 -8.38 14.35
CA GLY A 171 -2.11 -9.56 14.26
C GLY A 171 -1.89 -10.02 12.82
N TYR A 172 -2.00 -11.34 12.55
CA TYR A 172 -1.65 -11.90 11.22
C TYR A 172 -2.55 -13.06 10.74
N LYS A 173 -3.54 -13.48 11.54
CA LYS A 173 -4.33 -14.71 11.27
C LYS A 173 -5.69 -14.44 10.64
N ALA A 174 -6.25 -13.23 10.82
CA ALA A 174 -7.63 -12.94 10.44
C ALA A 174 -7.84 -12.79 8.93
N VAL A 175 -6.76 -12.50 8.18
CA VAL A 175 -6.77 -12.40 6.71
C VAL A 175 -5.88 -13.50 6.14
N PRO A 176 -6.42 -14.69 5.82
CA PRO A 176 -5.65 -15.78 5.24
C PRO A 176 -5.31 -15.50 3.76
N ARG A 177 -4.24 -16.13 3.26
CA ARG A 177 -3.81 -16.05 1.86
C ARG A 177 -4.94 -16.39 0.88
N SER A 178 -5.78 -17.37 1.22
CA SER A 178 -6.93 -17.76 0.39
C SER A 178 -7.94 -16.64 0.19
N ALA A 179 -8.16 -15.79 1.20
CA ALA A 179 -9.03 -14.63 1.06
C ALA A 179 -8.44 -13.58 0.12
N LEU A 180 -7.13 -13.30 0.21
CA LEU A 180 -6.43 -12.40 -0.71
C LEU A 180 -6.50 -12.93 -2.15
N ALA A 181 -6.19 -14.20 -2.34
CA ALA A 181 -6.28 -14.84 -3.66
C ALA A 181 -7.72 -14.80 -4.22
N SER A 182 -8.74 -15.03 -3.38
CA SER A 182 -10.14 -14.95 -3.79
C SER A 182 -10.53 -13.54 -4.24
N ILE A 183 -10.09 -12.50 -3.53
CA ILE A 183 -10.32 -11.09 -3.92
C ILE A 183 -9.77 -10.86 -5.33
N PHE A 184 -8.49 -11.13 -5.55
CA PHE A 184 -7.83 -10.80 -6.82
C PHE A 184 -8.24 -11.73 -7.97
N ASN A 185 -8.60 -12.99 -7.72
CA ASN A 185 -9.10 -13.89 -8.74
C ASN A 185 -10.54 -13.56 -9.20
N THR A 186 -11.32 -12.92 -8.31
CA THR A 186 -12.72 -12.59 -8.61
C THR A 186 -12.86 -11.16 -9.16
N LEU A 187 -12.06 -10.22 -8.65
CA LEU A 187 -12.21 -8.79 -8.89
C LEU A 187 -10.96 -8.23 -9.60
N GLU A 188 -11.11 -7.89 -10.87
CA GLU A 188 -9.98 -7.40 -11.68
C GLU A 188 -9.46 -6.03 -11.20
N GLY A 189 -10.36 -5.14 -10.82
CA GLY A 189 -10.03 -3.81 -10.31
C GLY A 189 -9.95 -3.73 -8.78
N ALA A 190 -9.59 -4.84 -8.11
CA ALA A 190 -9.46 -4.85 -6.66
C ALA A 190 -8.15 -4.24 -6.17
N GLU A 191 -8.24 -3.66 -4.99
CA GLU A 191 -7.11 -3.19 -4.20
C GLU A 191 -7.29 -3.62 -2.74
N VAL A 192 -6.18 -3.92 -2.08
CA VAL A 192 -6.18 -4.33 -0.68
C VAL A 192 -5.17 -3.47 0.08
N ILE A 193 -5.61 -2.86 1.18
CA ILE A 193 -4.77 -2.19 2.17
C ILE A 193 -4.78 -3.08 3.41
N LEU A 194 -3.68 -3.80 3.64
CA LEU A 194 -3.57 -4.80 4.68
C LEU A 194 -2.57 -4.37 5.75
N THR A 195 -3.00 -4.35 7.00
CA THR A 195 -2.08 -4.27 8.15
C THR A 195 -1.69 -5.66 8.59
N PHE A 196 -0.39 -5.89 8.76
CA PHE A 196 0.16 -7.16 9.17
C PHE A 196 1.20 -6.95 10.28
N ASN A 197 0.95 -7.53 11.46
CA ASN A 197 1.87 -7.43 12.58
C ASN A 197 3.01 -8.45 12.44
N VAL A 198 4.08 -8.02 11.76
CA VAL A 198 5.24 -8.86 11.44
C VAL A 198 6.04 -9.23 12.66
N ASP A 199 6.26 -8.29 13.56
CA ASP A 199 7.09 -8.52 14.74
C ASP A 199 6.44 -9.49 15.73
N SER A 200 5.12 -9.43 15.88
CA SER A 200 4.41 -10.47 16.65
C SER A 200 4.66 -11.85 16.06
N LEU A 201 4.59 -11.98 14.74
CA LEU A 201 4.85 -13.24 14.08
C LEU A 201 6.30 -13.69 14.27
N ILE A 202 7.28 -12.80 13.98
CA ILE A 202 8.70 -13.10 14.08
C ILE A 202 9.09 -13.56 15.50
N ASN A 203 8.54 -12.92 16.52
CA ASN A 203 8.81 -13.25 17.91
C ASN A 203 8.20 -14.62 18.34
N TYR A 204 7.12 -15.08 17.67
CA TYR A 204 6.46 -16.34 17.95
C TYR A 204 6.83 -17.48 16.99
N LEU A 205 7.52 -17.17 15.88
CA LEU A 205 7.96 -18.18 14.94
C LEU A 205 9.07 -19.04 15.55
N SER A 206 8.80 -20.33 15.64
CA SER A 206 9.74 -21.38 16.04
C SER A 206 9.42 -22.62 15.21
N PRO A 207 10.33 -23.61 15.13
CA PRO A 207 10.03 -24.87 14.44
C PRO A 207 8.72 -25.53 14.91
N GLY A 208 8.40 -25.41 16.21
CA GLY A 208 7.17 -25.97 16.79
C GLY A 208 5.90 -25.18 16.47
N THR A 209 5.99 -23.88 16.16
CA THR A 209 4.84 -23.02 15.86
C THR A 209 4.64 -22.79 14.36
N LEU A 210 5.61 -23.16 13.53
CA LEU A 210 5.59 -22.95 12.08
C LEU A 210 4.39 -23.64 11.40
N ALA A 211 4.15 -24.91 11.71
CA ALA A 211 3.02 -25.65 11.14
C ALA A 211 1.66 -25.01 11.48
N ALA A 212 1.48 -24.55 12.73
CA ALA A 212 0.26 -23.86 13.15
C ALA A 212 0.10 -22.49 12.45
N PHE A 213 1.21 -21.79 12.20
CA PHE A 213 1.22 -20.56 11.40
C PHE A 213 0.79 -20.83 9.96
N GLU A 214 1.43 -21.78 9.28
CA GLU A 214 1.12 -22.14 7.89
C GLU A 214 -0.34 -22.60 7.75
N GLN A 215 -0.83 -23.43 8.67
CA GLN A 215 -2.21 -23.89 8.68
C GLN A 215 -3.21 -22.73 8.86
N SER A 216 -2.91 -21.78 9.75
CA SER A 216 -3.83 -20.68 10.06
C SER A 216 -3.86 -19.59 9.00
N THR A 217 -2.73 -19.33 8.33
CA THR A 217 -2.58 -18.23 7.38
C THR A 217 -2.57 -18.68 5.92
N GLY A 218 -2.24 -19.95 5.65
CA GLY A 218 -2.02 -20.46 4.30
C GLY A 218 -0.71 -20.01 3.65
N PHE A 219 0.19 -19.35 4.40
CA PHE A 219 1.51 -18.93 3.93
C PHE A 219 2.52 -20.07 4.10
N THR A 220 2.41 -21.10 3.26
CA THR A 220 3.25 -22.30 3.30
C THR A 220 4.60 -22.06 2.61
N GLY A 221 5.66 -22.65 3.18
CA GLY A 221 7.01 -22.60 2.59
C GLY A 221 7.69 -21.24 2.60
N ALA A 222 7.12 -20.25 3.31
CA ALA A 222 7.75 -18.93 3.46
C ALA A 222 9.06 -19.02 4.22
N VAL A 223 9.13 -19.91 5.23
CA VAL A 223 10.30 -20.16 6.06
C VAL A 223 10.32 -21.66 6.38
N THR A 224 11.47 -22.32 6.31
CA THR A 224 11.59 -23.72 6.74
C THR A 224 12.01 -23.83 8.21
N ALA A 225 11.73 -24.96 8.85
CA ALA A 225 12.19 -25.22 10.23
C ALA A 225 13.73 -25.14 10.33
N ALA A 226 14.44 -25.63 9.28
CA ALA A 226 15.90 -25.56 9.20
C ALA A 226 16.42 -24.13 9.02
N ASP A 227 15.67 -23.25 8.36
CA ASP A 227 16.00 -21.84 8.24
C ASP A 227 15.80 -21.12 9.57
N LEU A 228 14.74 -21.45 10.31
CA LEU A 228 14.52 -20.90 11.65
C LEU A 228 15.65 -21.24 12.59
N ASP A 229 16.07 -22.50 12.65
CA ASP A 229 17.16 -22.94 13.54
C ASP A 229 18.52 -22.29 13.20
N ARG A 230 18.81 -22.09 11.92
CA ARG A 230 20.03 -21.43 11.45
C ARG A 230 19.95 -19.92 11.59
N THR A 231 18.79 -19.35 11.30
CA THR A 231 18.60 -17.92 11.10
C THR A 231 18.39 -17.21 12.44
N ILE A 232 17.72 -17.80 13.42
CA ILE A 232 17.52 -17.21 14.76
C ILE A 232 18.86 -16.89 15.47
N ARG A 233 19.94 -17.58 15.09
CA ARG A 233 21.29 -17.40 15.65
C ARG A 233 22.18 -16.44 14.85
N SER A 234 21.71 -15.94 13.71
CA SER A 234 22.49 -15.08 12.81
C SER A 234 22.07 -13.60 12.89
N PRO A 235 22.99 -12.64 12.78
CA PRO A 235 22.64 -11.24 12.56
C PRO A 235 21.75 -11.11 11.31
N GLY A 236 20.67 -10.33 11.39
CA GLY A 236 19.78 -10.09 10.24
C GLY A 236 18.69 -11.14 10.00
N TRP A 237 18.53 -12.13 10.88
CA TRP A 237 17.47 -13.15 10.76
C TRP A 237 16.05 -12.57 10.61
N ARG A 238 15.76 -11.43 11.27
CA ARG A 238 14.46 -10.74 11.14
C ARG A 238 14.20 -10.29 9.71
N VAL A 239 15.20 -9.72 9.09
CA VAL A 239 15.12 -9.22 7.70
C VAL A 239 14.88 -10.37 6.73
N HIS A 240 15.54 -11.51 6.95
CA HIS A 240 15.32 -12.71 6.12
C HIS A 240 13.88 -13.23 6.22
N ILE A 241 13.35 -13.36 7.43
CA ILE A 241 11.98 -13.80 7.64
C ILE A 241 10.97 -12.80 7.06
N GLN A 242 11.19 -11.50 7.26
CA GLN A 242 10.34 -10.46 6.67
C GLN A 242 10.30 -10.54 5.16
N SER A 243 11.46 -10.74 4.52
CA SER A 243 11.55 -10.87 3.07
C SER A 243 10.83 -12.11 2.54
N SER A 244 11.01 -13.25 3.22
CA SER A 244 10.36 -14.51 2.86
C SER A 244 8.82 -14.43 2.98
N LEU A 245 8.33 -13.83 4.07
CA LEU A 245 6.91 -13.57 4.27
C LEU A 245 6.34 -12.62 3.21
N TYR A 246 7.06 -11.53 2.94
CA TYR A 246 6.67 -10.57 1.93
C TYR A 246 6.54 -11.21 0.54
N SER A 247 7.55 -11.97 0.12
CA SER A 247 7.52 -12.70 -1.16
C SER A 247 6.37 -13.69 -1.24
N ASN A 248 6.05 -14.34 -0.12
CA ASN A 248 4.96 -15.31 -0.05
C ASN A 248 3.58 -14.64 -0.10
N ILE A 249 3.39 -13.51 0.61
CA ILE A 249 2.14 -12.73 0.57
C ILE A 249 1.91 -12.18 -0.82
N THR A 250 2.92 -11.55 -1.42
CA THR A 250 2.78 -10.90 -2.72
C THR A 250 2.64 -11.93 -3.85
N GLY A 251 3.48 -12.97 -3.88
CA GLY A 251 3.43 -14.02 -4.89
C GLY A 251 2.17 -14.88 -4.83
N GLY A 252 1.52 -14.96 -3.66
CA GLY A 252 0.32 -15.77 -3.47
C GLY A 252 -1.00 -15.01 -3.50
N SER A 253 -0.99 -13.69 -3.52
CA SER A 253 -2.20 -12.86 -3.49
C SER A 253 -2.89 -12.76 -4.85
N GLY A 254 -2.16 -12.84 -5.97
CA GLY A 254 -2.65 -12.54 -7.30
C GLY A 254 -2.62 -11.04 -7.66
N ALA A 255 -2.04 -10.20 -6.80
CA ALA A 255 -1.76 -8.80 -7.10
C ALA A 255 -0.50 -8.68 -7.98
N ASN A 256 -0.50 -7.70 -8.89
CA ASN A 256 0.64 -7.44 -9.77
C ASN A 256 1.57 -6.37 -9.19
N PHE A 257 1.01 -5.45 -8.40
CA PHE A 257 1.73 -4.32 -7.82
C PHE A 257 1.51 -4.26 -6.32
N PHE A 258 2.57 -3.94 -5.61
CA PHE A 258 2.56 -3.93 -4.16
C PHE A 258 3.59 -2.95 -3.60
N THR A 259 3.30 -2.44 -2.40
CA THR A 259 4.22 -1.63 -1.62
C THR A 259 4.10 -2.02 -0.16
N PRO A 260 5.17 -2.50 0.48
CA PRO A 260 5.21 -2.63 1.92
C PRO A 260 5.75 -1.35 2.53
N PHE A 261 5.06 -0.86 3.54
CA PHE A 261 5.56 0.21 4.39
C PHE A 261 5.58 -0.27 5.83
N PHE A 262 6.62 0.10 6.57
CA PHE A 262 6.72 -0.23 7.98
C PHE A 262 6.21 0.93 8.81
N ILE A 263 5.34 0.63 9.79
CA ILE A 263 4.90 1.58 10.80
C ILE A 263 5.54 1.16 12.10
N ARG A 264 6.40 2.03 12.66
CA ARG A 264 6.96 1.85 13.97
C ARG A 264 6.10 2.52 15.03
N PRO A 265 5.67 1.80 16.07
CA PRO A 265 5.07 2.44 17.23
C PRO A 265 6.14 3.24 17.98
N GLU A 266 5.80 4.43 18.48
CA GLU A 266 6.71 5.27 19.28
C GLU A 266 7.16 4.59 20.59
N ARG A 267 6.35 3.71 21.12
CA ARG A 267 6.60 2.94 22.34
C ARG A 267 6.23 1.50 22.14
N GLY A 268 7.13 0.60 22.50
CA GLY A 268 6.93 -0.84 22.39
C GLY A 268 7.76 -1.46 21.27
N HIS A 269 7.78 -2.79 21.26
CA HIS A 269 8.43 -3.58 20.21
C HIS A 269 7.34 -4.06 19.27
N GLY A 270 7.49 -3.83 17.98
CA GLY A 270 6.60 -4.42 16.99
C GLY A 270 6.39 -3.52 15.78
N ASP A 271 7.05 -3.86 14.66
CA ASP A 271 6.80 -3.23 13.39
C ASP A 271 5.51 -3.81 12.77
N PHE A 272 4.65 -2.93 12.26
CA PHE A 272 3.51 -3.29 11.45
C PHE A 272 3.83 -3.04 9.99
N TRP A 273 3.47 -3.96 9.12
CA TRP A 273 3.41 -3.67 7.69
C TRP A 273 2.06 -3.05 7.36
N LEU A 274 2.09 -1.94 6.65
CA LEU A 274 0.96 -1.45 5.87
C LEU A 274 1.23 -1.85 4.42
N LEU A 275 0.62 -2.93 4.00
CA LEU A 275 0.81 -3.53 2.70
C LEU A 275 -0.31 -3.08 1.77
N HIS A 276 0.02 -2.44 0.66
CA HIS A 276 -0.92 -2.15 -0.41
C HIS A 276 -0.69 -3.11 -1.57
N LEU A 277 -1.74 -3.78 -1.97
CA LEU A 277 -1.77 -4.74 -3.08
C LEU A 277 -2.75 -4.25 -4.13
N SER A 278 -2.36 -4.27 -5.41
CA SER A 278 -3.24 -3.85 -6.52
C SER A 278 -2.92 -4.57 -7.82
N ARG A 279 -3.84 -4.50 -8.78
CA ARG A 279 -3.60 -4.98 -10.14
C ARG A 279 -3.19 -3.88 -11.11
N HIS A 280 -3.28 -2.63 -10.69
CA HIS A 280 -2.94 -1.49 -11.55
C HIS A 280 -1.79 -0.67 -10.95
N TRP A 281 -0.73 -0.44 -11.73
CA TRP A 281 0.45 0.31 -11.29
C TRP A 281 0.13 1.72 -10.76
N LYS A 282 -0.92 2.36 -11.33
CA LYS A 282 -1.31 3.72 -10.93
C LYS A 282 -1.83 3.78 -9.49
N ALA A 283 -2.56 2.75 -9.05
CA ALA A 283 -3.00 2.64 -7.66
C ALA A 283 -1.80 2.54 -6.70
N ARG A 284 -0.80 1.73 -7.06
CA ARG A 284 0.46 1.63 -6.32
C ARG A 284 1.17 2.99 -6.28
N ASP A 285 1.21 3.73 -7.37
CA ASP A 285 1.89 5.03 -7.45
C ASP A 285 1.18 6.09 -6.60
N VAL A 286 -0.14 6.09 -6.58
CA VAL A 286 -0.96 6.94 -5.69
C VAL A 286 -0.66 6.62 -4.22
N MET A 287 -0.59 5.34 -3.84
CA MET A 287 -0.26 4.93 -2.48
C MET A 287 1.16 5.38 -2.09
N ALA A 288 2.15 5.16 -2.96
CA ALA A 288 3.51 5.63 -2.71
C ALA A 288 3.57 7.16 -2.54
N THR A 289 2.80 7.91 -3.34
CA THR A 289 2.71 9.37 -3.21
C THR A 289 2.12 9.79 -1.87
N ALA A 290 1.09 9.09 -1.39
CA ALA A 290 0.52 9.35 -0.07
C ALA A 290 1.55 9.12 1.05
N HIS A 291 2.36 8.06 0.97
CA HIS A 291 3.42 7.80 1.94
C HIS A 291 4.50 8.90 1.94
N TRP A 292 4.98 9.32 0.80
CA TRP A 292 5.94 10.43 0.70
C TRP A 292 5.40 11.76 1.24
N ARG A 293 4.08 11.97 1.24
CA ARG A 293 3.44 13.17 1.78
C ARG A 293 3.42 13.18 3.32
N TYR A 294 3.33 12.00 3.95
CA TYR A 294 3.22 11.87 5.41
C TYR A 294 4.58 11.55 6.07
N HIS A 295 5.63 12.16 5.62
CA HIS A 295 7.04 12.13 5.98
C HIS A 295 7.43 11.27 7.22
N ASN A 296 7.21 11.64 8.39
CA ASN A 296 7.95 11.25 9.61
C ASN A 296 7.33 10.08 10.40
N HIS A 297 6.41 9.30 9.83
CA HIS A 297 5.67 8.30 10.59
C HIS A 297 5.98 6.86 10.17
N PHE A 298 6.83 6.68 9.13
CA PHE A 298 7.18 5.38 8.60
C PHE A 298 8.68 5.17 8.67
N GLY A 299 9.08 4.06 9.27
CA GLY A 299 10.42 3.53 9.08
C GLY A 299 10.43 2.63 7.85
N HIS A 300 11.45 2.72 7.03
CA HIS A 300 11.74 1.77 5.98
C HIS A 300 13.10 1.15 6.22
N TYR A 301 13.20 -0.17 6.08
CA TYR A 301 14.47 -0.88 6.15
C TYR A 301 14.94 -1.11 4.74
N GLY A 302 15.89 -0.32 4.25
CA GLY A 302 16.42 -0.47 2.91
C GLY A 302 17.43 0.59 2.54
N LEU A 303 18.09 0.39 1.41
CA LEU A 303 18.96 1.36 0.79
C LEU A 303 18.13 2.32 -0.08
N PRO A 304 18.61 3.54 -0.34
CA PRO A 304 17.90 4.50 -1.19
C PRO A 304 17.78 4.06 -2.64
N GLY A 305 16.81 4.61 -3.37
CA GLY A 305 16.59 4.32 -4.78
C GLY A 305 15.86 3.00 -5.01
N PHE A 306 16.33 2.20 -5.96
CA PHE A 306 15.70 0.93 -6.33
C PHE A 306 15.96 -0.21 -5.35
N ASP A 307 16.91 -0.04 -4.44
CA ASP A 307 17.27 -1.05 -3.45
C ASP A 307 16.53 -0.88 -2.12
N MET A 308 15.57 0.05 -2.04
CA MET A 308 14.84 0.33 -0.80
C MET A 308 14.04 -0.88 -0.28
N LEU A 309 13.61 -1.79 -1.13
CA LEU A 309 12.86 -2.99 -0.74
C LEU A 309 13.72 -4.27 -0.74
N HIS A 310 14.97 -4.19 -1.21
CA HIS A 310 15.84 -5.35 -1.37
C HIS A 310 16.69 -5.73 -0.17
N THR A 311 16.70 -4.96 0.89
CA THR A 311 17.55 -5.24 2.07
C THR A 311 17.27 -6.59 2.72
N GLY A 312 16.15 -7.22 2.46
CA GLY A 312 15.91 -8.59 2.86
C GLY A 312 16.67 -9.64 2.03
N TYR A 313 17.06 -9.31 0.80
CA TYR A 313 17.75 -10.23 -0.12
C TYR A 313 19.24 -10.01 -0.23
N ALA A 314 19.77 -8.92 0.26
CA ALA A 314 21.20 -8.65 0.26
C ALA A 314 21.95 -9.46 1.35
N ALA A 315 21.72 -10.78 1.38
CA ALA A 315 22.58 -11.73 2.10
C ALA A 315 24.04 -11.71 1.62
N LYS A 316 24.38 -10.86 0.64
CA LYS A 316 25.74 -10.57 0.18
C LYS A 316 26.31 -9.24 0.68
N LEU A 317 25.53 -8.39 1.30
CA LEU A 317 26.05 -7.21 1.99
C LEU A 317 26.47 -7.65 3.38
N ASN A 318 27.74 -7.42 3.69
CA ASN A 318 28.38 -7.76 4.96
C ASN A 318 27.45 -7.45 6.16
N PRO A 319 27.12 -8.40 7.03
CA PRO A 319 26.23 -8.18 8.17
C PRO A 319 26.69 -7.05 9.10
N GLU A 320 27.98 -6.74 9.10
CA GLU A 320 28.59 -5.67 9.90
C GLU A 320 28.28 -4.26 9.40
N ASN A 321 27.85 -4.11 8.14
CA ASN A 321 27.46 -2.83 7.54
C ASN A 321 25.94 -2.64 7.44
N CYS A 322 25.14 -3.62 7.86
CA CYS A 322 23.72 -3.45 8.06
C CYS A 322 23.43 -2.68 9.37
N VAL A 323 24.00 -1.51 9.51
CA VAL A 323 23.42 -0.51 10.40
C VAL A 323 22.02 -0.28 9.85
N GLN A 324 21.02 -0.63 10.63
CA GLN A 324 19.61 -0.39 10.34
C GLN A 324 19.42 1.13 10.14
N ALA A 325 19.71 1.61 8.94
CA ALA A 325 19.32 2.94 8.55
C ALA A 325 17.79 2.92 8.47
N ALA A 326 17.14 3.41 9.51
CA ALA A 326 15.74 3.74 9.43
C ALA A 326 15.62 4.89 8.42
N PHE A 327 15.13 4.57 7.24
CA PHE A 327 14.75 5.59 6.28
C PHE A 327 13.40 6.16 6.72
N GLU A 328 13.41 7.41 7.10
CA GLU A 328 12.19 8.21 7.22
C GLU A 328 11.82 8.68 5.81
N PHE A 329 10.53 8.78 5.50
CA PHE A 329 10.07 9.31 4.20
C PHE A 329 10.08 10.84 4.20
N ASP A 330 11.20 11.44 4.62
CA ASP A 330 11.42 12.88 4.66
C ASP A 330 12.09 13.41 3.38
N ASP A 331 12.34 14.71 3.33
CA ASP A 331 13.00 15.34 2.20
C ASP A 331 14.45 14.87 2.02
N LEU A 332 15.14 14.48 3.11
CA LEU A 332 16.49 13.92 3.06
C LEU A 332 16.47 12.53 2.41
N ALA A 333 15.54 11.66 2.83
CA ALA A 333 15.36 10.34 2.23
C ALA A 333 14.98 10.45 0.75
N LYS A 334 14.15 11.43 0.40
CA LYS A 334 13.77 11.69 -0.99
C LYS A 334 14.97 12.13 -1.83
N SER A 335 15.79 13.05 -1.31
CA SER A 335 17.03 13.48 -1.96
C SER A 335 18.01 12.33 -2.13
N ALA A 336 18.27 11.56 -1.07
CA ALA A 336 19.13 10.39 -1.12
C ALA A 336 18.63 9.34 -2.12
N SER A 337 17.30 9.14 -2.22
CA SER A 337 16.71 8.22 -3.21
C SER A 337 16.90 8.73 -4.64
N ASN A 338 16.75 10.02 -4.89
CA ASN A 338 17.00 10.61 -6.21
C ASN A 338 18.47 10.48 -6.60
N GLU A 339 19.41 10.79 -5.69
CA GLU A 339 20.85 10.62 -5.93
C GLU A 339 21.21 9.15 -6.20
N ALA A 340 20.67 8.22 -5.42
CA ALA A 340 20.87 6.79 -5.66
C ALA A 340 20.34 6.35 -7.03
N MET A 341 19.16 6.83 -7.44
CA MET A 341 18.59 6.51 -8.75
C MET A 341 19.47 7.02 -9.91
N LEU A 342 20.13 8.18 -9.77
CA LEU A 342 21.07 8.67 -10.78
C LEU A 342 22.24 7.70 -11.01
N SER A 343 22.75 7.09 -9.95
CA SER A 343 23.82 6.09 -10.05
C SER A 343 23.34 4.70 -10.47
N GLN A 344 22.11 4.34 -10.12
CA GLN A 344 21.56 2.99 -10.35
C GLN A 344 20.97 2.80 -11.77
N ILE A 345 20.34 3.84 -12.33
CA ILE A 345 19.67 3.75 -13.64
C ILE A 345 20.62 3.39 -14.79
N PRO A 346 21.81 4.03 -14.97
CA PRO A 346 22.68 3.70 -16.08
C PRO A 346 23.13 2.21 -16.11
N PRO A 347 23.60 1.59 -15.01
CA PRO A 347 23.90 0.16 -14.98
C PRO A 347 22.70 -0.73 -15.26
N MET A 348 21.49 -0.32 -14.85
CA MET A 348 20.26 -1.07 -15.16
C MET A 348 19.96 -1.04 -16.66
N LEU A 349 20.17 0.11 -17.31
CA LEU A 349 19.98 0.26 -18.76
C LEU A 349 21.05 -0.48 -19.58
N ALA A 350 22.22 -0.74 -19.04
CA ALA A 350 23.27 -1.54 -19.71
C ALA A 350 22.80 -2.96 -20.03
N LYS A 351 21.78 -3.47 -19.35
CA LYS A 351 21.15 -4.77 -19.65
C LYS A 351 20.33 -4.75 -20.96
N TYR A 352 20.08 -3.58 -21.53
CA TYR A 352 19.24 -3.36 -22.71
C TYR A 352 20.04 -2.62 -23.80
N PRO A 353 20.88 -3.31 -24.60
CA PRO A 353 21.74 -2.69 -25.62
C PRO A 353 20.95 -1.85 -26.63
N ASP A 354 19.76 -2.31 -27.00
CA ASP A 354 18.86 -1.63 -27.94
C ASP A 354 17.99 -0.57 -27.27
N GLY A 355 18.11 -0.44 -25.95
CA GLY A 355 17.27 0.43 -25.12
C GLY A 355 16.01 -0.27 -24.63
N ILE A 356 15.27 0.44 -23.77
CA ILE A 356 14.00 -0.02 -23.17
C ILE A 356 13.00 1.11 -23.14
N PRO A 357 11.72 0.89 -23.52
CA PRO A 357 10.66 1.88 -23.31
C PRO A 357 10.55 2.28 -21.85
N PHE A 358 10.38 3.58 -21.58
CA PHE A 358 10.29 4.09 -20.21
C PHE A 358 9.19 3.41 -19.40
N GLY A 359 8.02 3.19 -20.01
CA GLY A 359 6.93 2.47 -19.36
C GLY A 359 7.32 1.06 -18.95
N ALA A 360 8.04 0.33 -19.79
CA ALA A 360 8.52 -1.02 -19.47
C ALA A 360 9.58 -0.99 -18.36
N PHE A 361 10.54 -0.06 -18.43
CA PHE A 361 11.55 0.13 -17.38
C PHE A 361 10.88 0.43 -16.03
N PHE A 362 9.91 1.34 -16.01
CA PHE A 362 9.15 1.67 -14.82
C PHE A 362 8.41 0.45 -14.24
N LEU A 363 7.65 -0.26 -15.07
CA LEU A 363 6.85 -1.42 -14.63
C LEU A 363 7.70 -2.58 -14.09
N GLN A 364 8.89 -2.80 -14.64
CA GLN A 364 9.79 -3.85 -14.16
C GLN A 364 10.37 -3.53 -12.78
N ASN A 365 10.48 -2.27 -12.41
CA ASN A 365 11.19 -1.84 -11.21
C ASN A 365 10.27 -1.28 -10.10
N ILE A 366 9.00 -1.00 -10.42
CA ILE A 366 8.09 -0.32 -9.49
C ILE A 366 7.84 -1.11 -8.18
N ASN A 367 7.93 -2.43 -8.20
CA ASN A 367 7.71 -3.27 -7.02
C ASN A 367 8.96 -3.38 -6.12
N THR A 368 10.10 -2.88 -6.56
CA THR A 368 11.38 -2.98 -5.82
C THR A 368 11.76 -1.67 -5.14
N THR A 369 10.96 -0.63 -5.30
CA THR A 369 11.23 0.70 -4.76
C THR A 369 9.94 1.37 -4.27
N PRO A 370 9.95 2.21 -3.23
CA PRO A 370 8.85 3.10 -2.91
C PRO A 370 8.85 4.38 -3.75
N ALA A 371 9.82 4.57 -4.66
CA ALA A 371 9.84 5.73 -5.54
C ALA A 371 8.55 5.80 -6.36
N THR A 372 8.07 7.01 -6.54
CA THR A 372 6.94 7.29 -7.44
C THR A 372 7.41 7.35 -8.88
N ARG A 373 6.46 7.19 -9.81
CA ARG A 373 6.74 7.39 -11.24
C ARG A 373 7.39 8.76 -11.51
N LYS A 374 6.91 9.79 -10.82
CA LYS A 374 7.45 11.15 -10.94
C LYS A 374 8.92 11.21 -10.52
N MET A 375 9.30 10.59 -9.40
CA MET A 375 10.69 10.55 -8.93
C MET A 375 11.61 9.87 -9.96
N ILE A 376 11.18 8.71 -10.48
CA ILE A 376 11.95 7.97 -11.50
C ILE A 376 12.07 8.80 -12.78
N GLN A 377 10.99 9.44 -13.21
CA GLN A 377 10.98 10.32 -14.38
C GLN A 377 11.93 11.51 -14.21
N GLU A 378 11.92 12.16 -13.06
CA GLU A 378 12.80 13.29 -12.75
C GLU A 378 14.28 12.87 -12.78
N SER A 379 14.64 11.72 -12.21
CA SER A 379 15.99 11.17 -12.25
C SER A 379 16.43 10.83 -13.68
N VAL A 380 15.56 10.21 -14.48
CA VAL A 380 15.87 9.94 -15.92
C VAL A 380 16.08 11.24 -16.69
N LEU A 381 15.23 12.26 -16.48
CA LEU A 381 15.39 13.55 -17.16
C LEU A 381 16.67 14.28 -16.74
N GLU A 382 17.13 14.09 -15.53
CA GLU A 382 18.41 14.62 -15.06
C GLU A 382 19.59 13.94 -15.77
N LEU A 383 19.57 12.61 -15.86
CA LEU A 383 20.57 11.85 -16.63
C LEU A 383 20.58 12.21 -18.13
N VAL A 384 19.41 12.52 -18.69
CA VAL A 384 19.31 13.02 -20.08
C VAL A 384 19.96 14.40 -20.23
N ARG A 385 19.75 15.30 -19.27
CA ARG A 385 20.41 16.61 -19.22
C ARG A 385 21.93 16.49 -19.08
N GLY A 386 22.39 15.54 -18.25
CA GLY A 386 23.81 15.18 -18.09
C GLY A 386 24.40 14.44 -19.29
N LYS A 387 23.60 14.08 -20.30
CA LYS A 387 23.99 13.30 -21.49
C LYS A 387 24.47 11.87 -21.16
N GLU A 388 24.12 11.37 -19.97
CA GLU A 388 24.41 9.99 -19.54
C GLU A 388 23.42 8.99 -20.14
N ILE A 389 22.25 9.46 -20.51
CA ILE A 389 21.19 8.67 -21.17
C ILE A 389 20.68 9.45 -22.38
N HIS A 390 20.30 8.74 -23.42
CA HIS A 390 19.59 9.27 -24.57
C HIS A 390 18.15 8.77 -24.57
N VAL A 391 17.22 9.65 -24.92
CA VAL A 391 15.85 9.29 -25.24
C VAL A 391 15.69 9.27 -26.75
N VAL A 392 15.19 8.17 -27.28
CA VAL A 392 14.88 8.01 -28.71
C VAL A 392 13.41 7.65 -28.89
N ASP A 393 12.86 7.93 -30.07
CA ASP A 393 11.56 7.44 -30.46
C ASP A 393 11.64 5.99 -31.00
N GLU A 394 10.49 5.43 -31.36
CA GLU A 394 10.38 4.08 -31.91
C GLU A 394 11.18 3.88 -33.21
N ILE A 395 11.50 4.96 -33.93
CA ILE A 395 12.28 4.95 -35.18
C ILE A 395 13.77 5.14 -34.90
N GLY A 396 14.16 5.37 -33.63
CA GLY A 396 15.53 5.55 -33.20
C GLY A 396 16.05 7.00 -33.29
N HIS A 397 15.22 7.98 -33.60
CA HIS A 397 15.61 9.38 -33.60
C HIS A 397 15.72 9.93 -32.20
N LYS A 398 16.80 10.64 -31.90
CA LYS A 398 16.98 11.32 -30.60
C LYS A 398 15.87 12.34 -30.37
N ARG A 399 15.26 12.27 -29.21
CA ARG A 399 14.25 13.23 -28.74
C ARG A 399 14.85 14.14 -27.67
N ASN A 400 14.62 15.44 -27.82
CA ASN A 400 14.98 16.41 -26.80
C ASN A 400 13.83 16.53 -25.79
N VAL A 401 13.82 15.62 -24.82
CA VAL A 401 12.78 15.56 -23.78
C VAL A 401 13.25 16.42 -22.61
N ARG A 402 12.52 17.48 -22.28
CA ARG A 402 12.87 18.41 -21.19
C ARG A 402 12.03 18.23 -19.93
N THR A 403 10.76 17.91 -20.08
CA THR A 403 9.78 17.95 -18.97
C THR A 403 8.85 16.74 -18.90
N ASP A 404 8.60 16.04 -20.00
CA ASP A 404 7.65 14.93 -20.03
C ASP A 404 8.22 13.71 -20.75
N LEU A 405 8.20 12.58 -20.04
CA LEU A 405 8.66 11.29 -20.52
C LEU A 405 7.45 10.38 -20.71
N ARG A 406 7.17 9.99 -21.96
CA ARG A 406 6.05 9.11 -22.30
C ARG A 406 6.47 7.64 -22.20
N ASP A 407 5.49 6.75 -22.08
CA ASP A 407 5.74 5.31 -21.92
C ASP A 407 6.48 4.70 -23.11
N GLU A 408 6.22 5.18 -24.33
CA GLU A 408 6.83 4.75 -25.58
C GLU A 408 8.26 5.27 -25.81
N HIS A 409 8.71 6.29 -25.06
CA HIS A 409 10.06 6.83 -25.19
C HIS A 409 11.10 5.79 -24.78
N ILE A 410 12.03 5.47 -25.67
CA ILE A 410 13.07 4.46 -25.44
C ILE A 410 14.26 5.11 -24.74
N LEU A 411 14.61 4.60 -23.57
CA LEU A 411 15.82 4.97 -22.83
C LEU A 411 16.99 4.15 -23.34
N ARG A 412 18.09 4.81 -23.70
CA ARG A 412 19.29 4.16 -24.23
C ARG A 412 20.55 4.80 -23.66
N LEU A 413 21.57 4.00 -23.38
CA LEU A 413 22.89 4.51 -23.07
C LEU A 413 23.55 5.09 -24.34
N PRO A 414 24.39 6.15 -24.21
CA PRO A 414 25.22 6.61 -25.31
C PRO A 414 26.08 5.47 -25.85
N ALA A 415 26.28 5.43 -27.15
CA ALA A 415 27.26 4.52 -27.74
C ALA A 415 28.62 4.78 -27.12
N GLN A 416 29.22 3.73 -26.54
CA GLN A 416 30.55 3.84 -25.95
C GLN A 416 31.54 4.15 -27.07
N LYS A 417 32.19 5.31 -27.02
CA LYS A 417 33.29 5.61 -27.91
C LYS A 417 34.46 4.74 -27.44
N SER A 418 34.80 3.70 -28.21
CA SER A 418 36.03 2.97 -27.99
C SER A 418 37.20 3.95 -28.21
N PHE A 419 37.94 4.24 -27.16
CA PHE A 419 39.24 4.86 -27.30
C PHE A 419 40.19 3.76 -27.85
N LEU A 420 40.43 3.75 -29.15
CA LEU A 420 41.59 3.03 -29.72
C LEU A 420 42.79 3.85 -29.28
N PHE A 421 43.51 3.36 -28.26
CA PHE A 421 44.86 3.81 -28.01
C PHE A 421 45.73 3.20 -29.14
N ASN A 422 46.12 4.03 -30.10
CA ASN A 422 47.17 3.71 -31.06
C ASN A 422 48.55 3.78 -30.38
#